data_5288906e07aae2cde9a25230c7e185a1
#
_entry.id   5288906e07aae2cde9a25230c7e185a1
#
_cell.length_a   1.000
_cell.length_b   1.000
_cell.length_c   1.000
_cell.angle_alpha   90.00
_cell.angle_beta   90.00
_cell.angle_gamma   90.00
#
_symmetry.space_group_name_H-M   'P 1'
#
loop_
_entity.id
_entity.type
_entity.pdbx_description
1 polymer ?
#
loop_
_entity_poly.entity_id
_entity_poly.type
_entity_poly.pdbx_seq_one_letter_code
_entity_poly.pdbx_strand_id
1 'polypeptide(L)'
;MAIGFADGIQVLERGWLSANAVVLTPPPGREGRGAVVDTGYCTHAAQTVALVEHALDGRALDLIVNTHLHSDHCGGNAQLARISGARVRVPLAEFDTVRHWDETRLTFRGTGQRCERFCADSAITPGEHLRLGGLDWQTLAAPGHDPHSLILHCPDEQLLISADALWENGFGIIFPELSGDSGFREQHDVLDLIASLPVRTVLPGHGRVFHDVPAALQRARGRLAALRADPRRNARNSIKALVKF
;
A
#
# COMPACT_ATOMS: atom_id res chain seq x y z
N MET A 1 6.29 -10.36 15.63
CA MET A 1 7.63 -10.74 15.16
C MET A 1 7.77 -10.26 13.73
N ALA A 2 8.81 -9.51 13.40
CA ALA A 2 9.09 -9.18 12.00
C ALA A 2 9.56 -10.45 11.28
N ILE A 3 8.92 -10.79 10.17
CA ILE A 3 9.36 -11.90 9.33
C ILE A 3 10.47 -11.32 8.44
N GLY A 4 11.72 -11.80 8.62
CA GLY A 4 12.84 -11.41 7.77
C GLY A 4 12.72 -12.09 6.40
N PHE A 5 12.64 -11.28 5.37
CA PHE A 5 12.81 -11.69 3.97
C PHE A 5 14.27 -11.40 3.55
N ALA A 6 14.52 -11.06 2.27
CA ALA A 6 15.83 -10.59 1.89
C ALA A 6 16.36 -9.60 2.94
N ASP A 7 17.65 -9.68 3.26
CA ASP A 7 18.27 -8.84 4.26
C ASP A 7 17.91 -7.36 4.05
N GLY A 8 17.38 -6.72 5.10
CA GLY A 8 16.99 -5.32 5.06
C GLY A 8 15.50 -5.05 4.74
N ILE A 9 14.66 -6.08 4.60
CA ILE A 9 13.20 -5.90 4.45
C ILE A 9 12.49 -6.34 5.72
N GLN A 10 11.67 -5.46 6.27
CA GLN A 10 10.82 -5.77 7.42
C GLN A 10 9.38 -5.36 7.12
N VAL A 11 8.44 -6.30 7.29
CA VAL A 11 7.00 -6.01 7.20
C VAL A 11 6.47 -5.82 8.61
N LEU A 12 5.97 -4.64 8.87
CA LEU A 12 5.29 -4.30 10.11
C LEU A 12 3.81 -4.68 9.93
N GLU A 13 3.47 -5.93 10.24
CA GLU A 13 2.07 -6.37 10.18
C GLU A 13 1.23 -5.60 11.17
N ARG A 14 0.13 -5.03 10.67
CA ARG A 14 -0.78 -4.20 11.46
C ARG A 14 -2.16 -4.84 11.55
N GLY A 15 -2.86 -4.49 12.61
CA GLY A 15 -4.24 -4.87 12.77
C GLY A 15 -5.20 -3.96 12.00
N TRP A 16 -6.49 -4.16 12.24
CA TRP A 16 -7.53 -3.30 11.65
C TRP A 16 -7.24 -1.82 11.88
N LEU A 17 -7.62 -0.98 10.94
CA LEU A 17 -7.40 0.47 10.82
C LEU A 17 -6.01 0.90 10.33
N SER A 18 -5.06 0.02 10.14
CA SER A 18 -3.77 0.39 9.56
C SER A 18 -3.36 -0.65 8.55
N ALA A 19 -2.98 -0.21 7.38
CA ALA A 19 -2.25 -1.06 6.45
C ALA A 19 -0.90 -1.45 7.05
N ASN A 20 -0.34 -2.53 6.55
CA ASN A 20 1.03 -2.92 6.83
C ASN A 20 1.99 -1.84 6.32
N ALA A 21 3.09 -1.63 7.02
CA ALA A 21 4.18 -0.80 6.55
C ALA A 21 5.38 -1.69 6.20
N VAL A 22 5.99 -1.46 5.04
CA VAL A 22 7.19 -2.19 4.61
C VAL A 22 8.39 -1.29 4.78
N VAL A 23 9.25 -1.61 5.74
CA VAL A 23 10.51 -0.90 5.98
C VAL A 23 11.62 -1.57 5.17
N LEU A 24 12.36 -0.75 4.43
CA LEU A 24 13.38 -1.17 3.49
C LEU A 24 14.70 -0.47 3.86
N THR A 25 15.70 -1.23 4.25
CA THR A 25 17.03 -0.72 4.58
C THR A 25 18.09 -1.40 3.72
N PRO A 26 19.22 -0.74 3.45
CA PRO A 26 20.35 -1.44 2.82
C PRO A 26 20.76 -2.68 3.63
N PRO A 27 21.27 -3.72 2.98
CA PRO A 27 21.71 -4.94 3.65
C PRO A 27 22.71 -4.65 4.77
N PRO A 28 22.84 -5.54 5.79
CA PRO A 28 23.83 -5.40 6.86
C PRO A 28 25.25 -5.14 6.32
N GLY A 29 25.97 -4.21 6.95
CA GLY A 29 27.32 -3.84 6.53
C GLY A 29 27.38 -2.84 5.36
N ARG A 30 26.26 -2.47 4.75
CA ARG A 30 26.19 -1.36 3.78
C ARG A 30 25.63 -0.12 4.44
N GLU A 31 26.28 1.00 4.19
CA GLU A 31 25.77 2.31 4.57
C GLU A 31 24.58 2.69 3.67
N GLY A 32 23.68 3.50 4.21
CA GLY A 32 22.54 4.04 3.47
C GLY A 32 21.37 4.33 4.37
N ARG A 33 20.39 5.04 3.80
CA ARG A 33 19.18 5.47 4.48
C ARG A 33 18.04 4.48 4.21
N GLY A 34 17.07 4.45 5.12
CA GLY A 34 15.92 3.61 4.98
C GLY A 34 14.80 4.26 4.15
N ALA A 35 13.89 3.44 3.70
CA ALA A 35 12.62 3.85 3.13
C ALA A 35 11.48 3.07 3.81
N VAL A 36 10.27 3.62 3.75
CA VAL A 36 9.05 2.92 4.18
C VAL A 36 7.98 3.04 3.10
N VAL A 37 7.31 1.94 2.83
CA VAL A 37 6.13 1.91 1.96
C VAL A 37 4.91 1.79 2.85
N ASP A 38 4.01 2.76 2.75
CA ASP A 38 2.82 3.00 3.55
C ASP A 38 3.09 3.20 5.05
N THR A 39 2.18 3.88 5.75
CA THR A 39 2.42 4.40 7.11
C THR A 39 1.28 4.16 8.09
N GLY A 40 0.25 3.42 7.68
CA GLY A 40 -0.90 3.12 8.54
C GLY A 40 -1.85 4.30 8.75
N TYR A 41 -2.76 4.16 9.70
CA TYR A 41 -3.82 5.13 10.01
C TYR A 41 -3.37 6.19 11.03
N CYS A 42 -3.92 7.39 10.94
CA CYS A 42 -3.46 8.55 11.70
C CYS A 42 -3.55 8.39 13.23
N THR A 43 -4.53 7.67 13.75
CA THR A 43 -4.63 7.40 15.20
C THR A 43 -3.51 6.48 15.72
N HIS A 44 -2.86 5.74 14.82
CA HIS A 44 -1.73 4.87 15.11
C HIS A 44 -0.38 5.48 14.69
N ALA A 45 -0.36 6.75 14.29
CA ALA A 45 0.85 7.39 13.75
C ALA A 45 2.04 7.33 14.73
N ALA A 46 1.82 7.57 16.03
CA ALA A 46 2.87 7.46 17.05
C ALA A 46 3.42 6.02 17.15
N GLN A 47 2.56 5.01 17.05
CA GLN A 47 2.99 3.61 17.01
C GLN A 47 3.76 3.31 15.72
N THR A 48 3.31 3.84 14.58
CA THR A 48 4.04 3.69 13.30
C THR A 48 5.44 4.27 13.40
N VAL A 49 5.60 5.48 13.97
CA VAL A 49 6.91 6.09 14.19
C VAL A 49 7.81 5.16 15.00
N ALA A 50 7.36 4.71 16.17
CA ALA A 50 8.16 3.84 17.04
C ALA A 50 8.56 2.52 16.38
N LEU A 51 7.64 1.92 15.60
CA LEU A 51 7.91 0.66 14.89
C LEU A 51 8.90 0.87 13.74
N VAL A 52 8.76 1.97 12.98
CA VAL A 52 9.67 2.30 11.88
C VAL A 52 11.07 2.63 12.43
N GLU A 53 11.18 3.43 13.49
CA GLU A 53 12.44 3.73 14.15
C GLU A 53 13.15 2.46 14.65
N HIS A 54 12.40 1.55 15.26
CA HIS A 54 12.91 0.25 15.69
C HIS A 54 13.41 -0.60 14.51
N ALA A 55 12.66 -0.65 13.42
CA ALA A 55 13.01 -1.42 12.23
C ALA A 55 14.22 -0.83 11.47
N LEU A 56 14.43 0.49 11.57
CA LEU A 56 15.57 1.18 10.96
C LEU A 56 16.88 0.91 11.71
N ASP A 57 16.83 0.47 12.96
CA ASP A 57 18.00 0.12 13.77
C ASP A 57 19.08 1.24 13.76
N GLY A 58 18.68 2.46 14.09
CA GLY A 58 19.55 3.64 14.11
C GLY A 58 19.85 4.28 12.75
N ARG A 59 19.33 3.74 11.64
CA ARG A 59 19.46 4.36 10.30
C ARG A 59 18.47 5.50 10.16
N ALA A 60 18.83 6.52 9.41
CA ALA A 60 17.90 7.60 9.08
C ALA A 60 16.88 7.14 8.03
N LEU A 61 15.63 7.54 8.17
CA LEU A 61 14.59 7.44 7.13
C LEU A 61 14.81 8.55 6.11
N ASP A 62 14.82 8.20 4.82
CA ASP A 62 14.98 9.15 3.73
C ASP A 62 13.69 9.34 2.91
N LEU A 63 12.90 8.28 2.82
CA LEU A 63 11.78 8.24 1.89
C LEU A 63 10.57 7.51 2.47
N ILE A 64 9.42 8.14 2.32
CA ILE A 64 8.10 7.57 2.51
C ILE A 64 7.48 7.42 1.12
N VAL A 65 7.04 6.23 0.77
CA VAL A 65 6.37 5.91 -0.49
C VAL A 65 4.96 5.49 -0.18
N ASN A 66 3.95 6.08 -0.83
CA ASN A 66 2.59 5.58 -0.72
C ASN A 66 2.20 4.80 -1.97
N THR A 67 1.55 3.67 -1.75
CA THR A 67 0.95 2.84 -2.80
C THR A 67 -0.31 3.49 -3.35
N HIS A 68 -1.12 4.07 -2.48
CA HIS A 68 -2.31 4.88 -2.75
C HIS A 68 -2.64 5.72 -1.51
N LEU A 69 -3.67 6.57 -1.57
CA LEU A 69 -3.93 7.55 -0.52
C LEU A 69 -5.19 7.28 0.31
N HIS A 70 -5.59 6.03 0.49
CA HIS A 70 -6.53 5.73 1.56
C HIS A 70 -5.89 6.03 2.91
N SER A 71 -6.69 6.50 3.86
CA SER A 71 -6.22 7.04 5.13
C SER A 71 -5.45 6.05 6.01
N ASP A 72 -5.69 4.76 5.82
CA ASP A 72 -5.01 3.66 6.51
C ASP A 72 -3.66 3.28 5.88
N HIS A 73 -3.33 3.86 4.72
CA HIS A 73 -2.02 3.75 4.06
C HIS A 73 -1.16 5.00 4.25
N CYS A 74 -1.75 6.19 4.29
CA CYS A 74 -1.02 7.46 4.34
C CYS A 74 -1.19 8.25 5.64
N GLY A 75 -1.99 7.77 6.58
CA GLY A 75 -2.34 8.50 7.81
C GLY A 75 -1.17 8.79 8.75
N GLY A 76 -0.09 8.04 8.70
CA GLY A 76 1.14 8.28 9.46
C GLY A 76 2.14 9.24 8.80
N ASN A 77 1.93 9.62 7.53
CA ASN A 77 2.87 10.42 6.75
C ASN A 77 3.28 11.72 7.45
N ALA A 78 2.32 12.50 7.89
CA ALA A 78 2.56 13.81 8.49
C ALA A 78 3.49 13.74 9.71
N GLN A 79 3.21 12.81 10.62
CA GLN A 79 4.00 12.66 11.83
C GLN A 79 5.37 12.08 11.53
N LEU A 80 5.44 11.06 10.69
CA LEU A 80 6.69 10.39 10.35
C LEU A 80 7.64 11.33 9.59
N ALA A 81 7.14 12.06 8.58
CA ALA A 81 7.92 13.05 7.83
C ALA A 81 8.41 14.19 8.73
N ARG A 82 7.58 14.69 9.65
CA ARG A 82 7.95 15.77 10.59
C ARG A 82 9.09 15.35 11.52
N ILE A 83 9.10 14.11 11.99
CA ILE A 83 10.10 13.60 12.92
C ILE A 83 11.41 13.23 12.19
N SER A 84 11.32 12.55 11.07
CA SER A 84 12.49 12.02 10.36
C SER A 84 13.11 12.99 9.35
N GLY A 85 12.34 13.99 8.88
CA GLY A 85 12.70 14.82 7.72
C GLY A 85 12.65 14.05 6.39
N ALA A 86 12.05 12.86 6.37
CA ALA A 86 11.93 12.05 5.15
C ALA A 86 11.03 12.73 4.11
N ARG A 87 11.40 12.59 2.85
CA ARG A 87 10.59 13.03 1.70
C ARG A 87 9.42 12.08 1.51
N VAL A 88 8.30 12.61 1.04
CA VAL A 88 7.09 11.83 0.75
C VAL A 88 6.85 11.79 -0.75
N ARG A 89 6.68 10.58 -1.28
CA ARG A 89 6.32 10.35 -2.68
C ARG A 89 4.96 9.65 -2.76
N VAL A 90 4.10 10.15 -3.63
CA VAL A 90 2.74 9.66 -3.84
C VAL A 90 2.49 9.34 -5.32
N PRO A 91 1.48 8.52 -5.66
CA PRO A 91 1.11 8.28 -7.05
C PRO A 91 0.90 9.59 -7.82
N LEU A 92 1.36 9.64 -9.07
CA LEU A 92 1.29 10.84 -9.92
C LEU A 92 -0.12 11.42 -10.01
N ALA A 93 -1.13 10.57 -10.15
CA ALA A 93 -2.52 10.99 -10.27
C ALA A 93 -3.07 11.68 -8.99
N GLU A 94 -2.44 11.43 -7.84
CA GLU A 94 -2.82 12.00 -6.54
C GLU A 94 -1.94 13.18 -6.11
N PHE A 95 -0.86 13.46 -6.81
CA PHE A 95 0.11 14.46 -6.40
C PHE A 95 -0.50 15.86 -6.26
N ASP A 96 -1.27 16.30 -7.25
CA ASP A 96 -1.94 17.61 -7.19
C ASP A 96 -3.06 17.64 -6.15
N THR A 97 -3.75 16.50 -5.92
CA THR A 97 -4.77 16.34 -4.89
C THR A 97 -4.18 16.59 -3.50
N VAL A 98 -3.02 15.98 -3.20
CA VAL A 98 -2.29 16.21 -1.94
C VAL A 98 -1.78 17.64 -1.86
N ARG A 99 -1.20 18.16 -2.93
CA ARG A 99 -0.64 19.52 -2.96
C ARG A 99 -1.67 20.59 -2.57
N HIS A 100 -2.90 20.45 -3.07
CA HIS A 100 -4.01 21.35 -2.74
C HIS A 100 -4.78 20.91 -1.49
N TRP A 101 -4.53 19.69 -1.00
CA TRP A 101 -5.24 19.05 0.10
C TRP A 101 -6.76 19.01 -0.12
N ASP A 102 -7.17 18.48 -1.25
CA ASP A 102 -8.58 18.32 -1.60
C ASP A 102 -9.16 17.07 -0.91
N GLU A 103 -9.66 17.22 0.30
CA GLU A 103 -10.24 16.12 1.09
C GLU A 103 -11.45 15.46 0.44
N THR A 104 -12.11 16.13 -0.50
CA THR A 104 -13.23 15.54 -1.27
C THR A 104 -12.69 14.51 -2.23
N ARG A 105 -11.64 14.83 -2.98
CA ARG A 105 -10.97 13.90 -3.90
C ARG A 105 -10.20 12.82 -3.16
N LEU A 106 -9.58 13.14 -2.01
CA LEU A 106 -8.94 12.16 -1.12
C LEU A 106 -9.95 11.26 -0.41
N THR A 107 -11.24 11.53 -0.54
CA THR A 107 -12.37 10.76 0.03
C THR A 107 -12.45 10.72 1.56
N PHE A 108 -11.56 11.38 2.30
CA PHE A 108 -11.52 11.32 3.76
C PHE A 108 -12.80 11.87 4.39
N ARG A 109 -13.25 13.04 3.93
CA ARG A 109 -14.47 13.67 4.45
C ARG A 109 -15.73 12.83 4.17
N GLY A 110 -15.85 12.30 2.96
CA GLY A 110 -17.01 11.51 2.52
C GLY A 110 -17.14 10.17 3.24
N THR A 111 -16.02 9.60 3.69
CA THR A 111 -15.96 8.31 4.39
C THR A 111 -15.85 8.44 5.90
N GLY A 112 -15.80 9.68 6.45
CA GLY A 112 -15.60 9.93 7.88
C GLY A 112 -14.20 9.58 8.39
N GLN A 113 -13.28 9.30 7.48
CA GLN A 113 -11.90 8.98 7.82
C GLN A 113 -11.09 10.23 8.14
N ARG A 114 -9.97 10.03 8.84
CA ARG A 114 -9.07 11.11 9.25
C ARG A 114 -7.68 10.88 8.69
N CYS A 115 -7.08 11.96 8.20
CA CYS A 115 -5.69 11.99 7.83
C CYS A 115 -5.13 13.39 8.17
N GLU A 116 -4.01 13.45 8.88
CA GLU A 116 -3.30 14.70 9.11
C GLU A 116 -2.69 15.17 7.78
N ARG A 117 -2.84 16.47 7.48
CA ARG A 117 -2.28 17.04 6.25
C ARG A 117 -0.77 16.86 6.21
N PHE A 118 -0.27 16.36 5.09
CA PHE A 118 1.14 16.23 4.78
C PHE A 118 1.47 16.88 3.42
N CYS A 119 2.75 17.06 3.15
CA CYS A 119 3.23 17.53 1.85
C CYS A 119 3.82 16.35 1.09
N ALA A 120 3.50 16.23 -0.20
CA ALA A 120 4.19 15.33 -1.11
C ALA A 120 5.33 16.11 -1.80
N ASP A 121 6.53 15.54 -1.76
CA ASP A 121 7.73 16.15 -2.36
C ASP A 121 7.83 15.87 -3.85
N SER A 122 7.39 14.70 -4.28
CA SER A 122 7.35 14.32 -5.70
C SER A 122 6.36 13.19 -5.98
N ALA A 123 6.02 13.06 -7.25
CA ALA A 123 5.14 12.02 -7.75
C ALA A 123 5.91 10.73 -8.08
N ILE A 124 5.16 9.62 -8.15
CA ILE A 124 5.62 8.31 -8.65
C ILE A 124 4.80 8.00 -9.89
N THR A 125 5.49 7.76 -11.01
CA THR A 125 4.85 7.38 -12.27
C THR A 125 4.85 5.86 -12.42
N PRO A 126 3.75 5.21 -12.83
CA PRO A 126 3.78 3.80 -13.20
C PRO A 126 4.87 3.51 -14.23
N GLY A 127 5.63 2.44 -14.03
CA GLY A 127 6.81 2.08 -14.83
C GLY A 127 8.13 2.66 -14.32
N GLU A 128 8.09 3.57 -13.34
CA GLU A 128 9.29 4.11 -12.71
C GLU A 128 10.01 3.03 -11.87
N HIS A 129 11.32 3.10 -11.83
CA HIS A 129 12.15 2.28 -10.96
C HIS A 129 12.57 3.06 -9.71
N LEU A 130 12.31 2.48 -8.53
CA LEU A 130 12.67 3.05 -7.24
C LEU A 130 13.78 2.22 -6.60
N ARG A 131 14.86 2.87 -6.17
CA ARG A 131 15.90 2.21 -5.42
C ARG A 131 15.58 2.27 -3.92
N LEU A 132 15.03 1.19 -3.35
CA LEU A 132 14.61 1.11 -1.95
C LEU A 132 15.32 -0.06 -1.27
N GLY A 133 15.94 0.18 -0.11
CA GLY A 133 16.65 -0.85 0.64
C GLY A 133 17.81 -1.51 -0.13
N GLY A 134 18.39 -0.81 -1.10
CA GLY A 134 19.41 -1.38 -1.97
C GLY A 134 18.89 -2.26 -3.11
N LEU A 135 17.58 -2.49 -3.19
CA LEU A 135 16.92 -3.26 -4.25
C LEU A 135 16.26 -2.33 -5.29
N ASP A 136 16.06 -2.85 -6.48
CA ASP A 136 15.37 -2.17 -7.57
C ASP A 136 13.89 -2.61 -7.63
N TRP A 137 12.99 -1.64 -7.49
CA TRP A 137 11.55 -1.87 -7.45
C TRP A 137 10.90 -1.17 -8.64
N GLN A 138 10.27 -1.94 -9.50
CA GLN A 138 9.43 -1.41 -10.58
C GLN A 138 8.06 -1.06 -10.03
N THR A 139 7.60 0.17 -10.25
CA THR A 139 6.24 0.59 -9.92
C THR A 139 5.28 0.23 -11.04
N LEU A 140 4.17 -0.40 -10.73
CA LEU A 140 3.16 -0.81 -11.70
C LEU A 140 1.80 -0.23 -11.29
N ALA A 141 1.02 0.24 -12.27
CA ALA A 141 -0.35 0.65 -12.01
C ALA A 141 -1.21 -0.55 -11.59
N ALA A 142 -2.01 -0.37 -10.56
CA ALA A 142 -2.90 -1.41 -10.03
C ALA A 142 -4.30 -0.85 -9.75
N PRO A 143 -4.99 -0.27 -10.78
CA PRO A 143 -6.34 0.22 -10.60
C PRO A 143 -7.30 -0.93 -10.27
N GLY A 144 -8.36 -0.63 -9.54
CA GLY A 144 -9.35 -1.62 -9.11
C GLY A 144 -9.89 -1.23 -7.75
N HIS A 145 -9.18 -1.59 -6.67
CA HIS A 145 -9.50 -1.14 -5.33
C HIS A 145 -9.54 0.39 -5.24
N ASP A 146 -8.51 1.04 -5.75
CA ASP A 146 -8.38 2.48 -5.93
C ASP A 146 -7.84 2.76 -7.33
N PRO A 147 -8.39 3.75 -8.09
CA PRO A 147 -8.03 3.97 -9.50
C PRO A 147 -6.58 4.45 -9.70
N HIS A 148 -5.95 4.96 -8.66
CA HIS A 148 -4.60 5.54 -8.69
C HIS A 148 -3.55 4.69 -7.99
N SER A 149 -3.96 3.50 -7.54
CA SER A 149 -3.12 2.58 -6.77
C SER A 149 -1.92 2.08 -7.58
N LEU A 150 -0.80 1.90 -6.86
CA LEU A 150 0.43 1.30 -7.36
C LEU A 150 0.74 0.03 -6.59
N ILE A 151 1.41 -0.90 -7.25
CA ILE A 151 2.12 -2.02 -6.64
C ILE A 151 3.60 -1.90 -6.97
N LEU A 152 4.48 -2.46 -6.13
CA LEU A 152 5.92 -2.42 -6.34
C LEU A 152 6.44 -3.84 -6.51
N HIS A 153 7.06 -4.13 -7.63
CA HIS A 153 7.63 -5.43 -7.97
C HIS A 153 9.16 -5.37 -7.97
N CYS A 154 9.78 -6.27 -7.23
CA CYS A 154 11.23 -6.49 -7.24
C CYS A 154 11.51 -7.84 -7.94
N PRO A 155 11.85 -7.85 -9.23
CA PRO A 155 12.05 -9.08 -9.99
C PRO A 155 13.23 -9.91 -9.49
N ASP A 156 14.32 -9.27 -9.07
CA ASP A 156 15.54 -9.95 -8.62
C ASP A 156 15.28 -10.83 -7.37
N GLU A 157 14.44 -10.34 -6.46
CA GLU A 157 14.07 -11.04 -5.23
C GLU A 157 12.71 -11.76 -5.36
N GLN A 158 12.01 -11.62 -6.49
CA GLN A 158 10.66 -12.15 -6.75
C GLN A 158 9.64 -11.73 -5.68
N LEU A 159 9.75 -10.46 -5.24
CA LEU A 159 8.90 -9.85 -4.23
C LEU A 159 7.87 -8.92 -4.87
N LEU A 160 6.68 -8.86 -4.26
CA LEU A 160 5.63 -7.93 -4.63
C LEU A 160 5.08 -7.24 -3.39
N ILE A 161 5.17 -5.92 -3.30
CA ILE A 161 4.34 -5.11 -2.41
C ILE A 161 3.03 -4.87 -3.16
N SER A 162 1.99 -5.61 -2.78
CA SER A 162 0.72 -5.64 -3.52
C SER A 162 -0.30 -4.62 -3.04
N ALA A 163 -0.03 -3.89 -1.97
CA ALA A 163 -1.01 -3.01 -1.35
C ALA A 163 -2.37 -3.72 -1.18
N ASP A 164 -3.44 -3.11 -1.68
CA ASP A 164 -4.80 -3.64 -1.59
C ASP A 164 -5.28 -4.34 -2.86
N ALA A 165 -4.37 -4.49 -3.85
CA ALA A 165 -4.66 -5.22 -5.09
C ALA A 165 -4.74 -6.74 -4.90
N LEU A 166 -3.94 -7.29 -3.96
CA LEU A 166 -3.95 -8.73 -3.65
C LEU A 166 -3.56 -8.97 -2.18
N TRP A 167 -4.42 -9.66 -1.45
CA TRP A 167 -4.17 -10.21 -0.12
C TRP A 167 -4.16 -11.75 -0.18
N GLU A 168 -3.75 -12.41 0.88
CA GLU A 168 -3.80 -13.88 0.95
C GLU A 168 -5.22 -14.41 0.68
N ASN A 169 -6.26 -13.70 1.15
CA ASN A 169 -7.66 -14.11 1.04
C ASN A 169 -8.53 -13.11 0.27
N GLY A 170 -8.00 -12.52 -0.79
CA GLY A 170 -8.73 -11.61 -1.67
C GLY A 170 -8.00 -10.31 -1.95
N PHE A 171 -8.71 -9.18 -1.86
CA PHE A 171 -8.23 -7.83 -2.16
C PHE A 171 -9.09 -6.80 -1.43
N GLY A 172 -8.76 -5.52 -1.51
CA GLY A 172 -9.50 -4.40 -0.94
C GLY A 172 -10.92 -4.23 -1.51
N ILE A 173 -11.70 -3.34 -0.93
CA ILE A 173 -13.02 -2.96 -1.47
C ILE A 173 -12.81 -2.24 -2.80
N ILE A 174 -13.63 -2.53 -3.79
CA ILE A 174 -13.56 -1.84 -5.08
C ILE A 174 -14.35 -0.53 -4.97
N PHE A 175 -13.68 0.55 -4.61
CA PHE A 175 -14.32 1.84 -4.37
C PHE A 175 -14.96 2.46 -5.61
N PRO A 176 -14.38 2.43 -6.82
CA PRO A 176 -15.01 2.98 -8.03
C PRO A 176 -16.42 2.43 -8.27
N GLU A 177 -16.64 1.15 -8.03
CA GLU A 177 -17.96 0.51 -8.20
C GLU A 177 -19.03 1.03 -7.22
N LEU A 178 -18.63 1.68 -6.12
CA LEU A 178 -19.57 2.32 -5.20
C LEU A 178 -20.06 3.68 -5.71
N SER A 179 -19.28 4.30 -6.58
CA SER A 179 -19.58 5.58 -7.22
C SER A 179 -20.21 5.41 -8.60
N GLY A 180 -20.34 4.18 -9.09
CA GLY A 180 -20.87 3.86 -10.42
C GLY A 180 -19.82 3.86 -11.53
N ASP A 181 -18.53 3.94 -11.16
CA ASP A 181 -17.42 3.84 -12.08
C ASP A 181 -16.94 2.39 -12.21
N SER A 182 -16.18 2.09 -13.26
CA SER A 182 -15.59 0.77 -13.47
C SER A 182 -14.46 0.50 -12.47
N GLY A 183 -14.43 -0.69 -11.91
CA GLY A 183 -13.39 -1.16 -11.00
C GLY A 183 -13.22 -2.68 -11.04
N PHE A 184 -14.28 -3.43 -11.32
CA PHE A 184 -14.20 -4.89 -11.39
C PHE A 184 -13.41 -5.39 -12.60
N ARG A 185 -13.41 -4.67 -13.71
CA ARG A 185 -12.61 -5.00 -14.88
C ARG A 185 -11.14 -4.70 -14.58
N GLU A 186 -10.86 -3.55 -14.06
CA GLU A 186 -9.53 -3.09 -13.68
C GLU A 186 -8.90 -4.03 -12.64
N GLN A 187 -9.66 -4.46 -11.64
CA GLN A 187 -9.20 -5.45 -10.66
C GLN A 187 -8.89 -6.80 -11.31
N HIS A 188 -9.67 -7.22 -12.31
CA HIS A 188 -9.37 -8.45 -13.07
C HIS A 188 -8.03 -8.32 -13.80
N ASP A 189 -7.83 -7.21 -14.50
CA ASP A 189 -6.62 -6.96 -15.29
C ASP A 189 -5.38 -6.89 -14.37
N VAL A 190 -5.51 -6.32 -13.17
CA VAL A 190 -4.45 -6.32 -12.14
C VAL A 190 -4.13 -7.73 -11.65
N LEU A 191 -5.13 -8.59 -11.40
CA LEU A 191 -4.88 -9.97 -11.01
C LEU A 191 -4.17 -10.77 -12.12
N ASP A 192 -4.47 -10.47 -13.39
CA ASP A 192 -3.78 -11.08 -14.53
C ASP A 192 -2.36 -10.53 -14.69
N LEU A 193 -2.16 -9.23 -14.47
CA LEU A 193 -0.82 -8.65 -14.39
C LEU A 193 0.02 -9.34 -13.32
N ILE A 194 -0.47 -9.44 -12.08
CA ILE A 194 0.25 -10.09 -10.97
C ILE A 194 0.56 -11.55 -11.32
N ALA A 195 -0.37 -12.27 -11.95
CA ALA A 195 -0.15 -13.66 -12.36
C ALA A 195 0.94 -13.82 -13.44
N SER A 196 1.24 -12.77 -14.20
CA SER A 196 2.29 -12.77 -15.23
C SER A 196 3.67 -12.44 -14.68
N LEU A 197 3.76 -11.90 -13.46
CA LEU A 197 5.03 -11.51 -12.84
C LEU A 197 5.71 -12.70 -12.15
N PRO A 198 7.05 -12.74 -12.14
CA PRO A 198 7.79 -13.73 -11.36
C PRO A 198 7.77 -13.39 -9.87
N VAL A 199 6.67 -13.71 -9.18
CA VAL A 199 6.46 -13.41 -7.75
C VAL A 199 6.45 -14.71 -6.96
N ARG A 200 7.28 -14.78 -5.91
CA ARG A 200 7.30 -15.87 -4.92
C ARG A 200 6.77 -15.45 -3.57
N THR A 201 6.87 -14.16 -3.24
CA THR A 201 6.44 -13.64 -1.94
C THR A 201 5.69 -12.35 -2.13
N VAL A 202 4.54 -12.25 -1.50
CA VAL A 202 3.70 -11.05 -1.51
C VAL A 202 3.69 -10.41 -0.13
N LEU A 203 3.95 -9.10 -0.11
CA LEU A 203 3.90 -8.20 1.03
C LEU A 203 2.61 -7.36 0.89
N PRO A 204 1.47 -7.82 1.45
CA PRO A 204 0.17 -7.20 1.20
C PRO A 204 -0.03 -5.95 2.06
N GLY A 205 -0.97 -5.07 1.65
CA GLY A 205 -1.41 -3.93 2.47
C GLY A 205 -2.10 -4.39 3.75
N HIS A 206 -2.79 -5.53 3.74
CA HIS A 206 -3.43 -6.08 4.93
C HIS A 206 -3.22 -7.59 5.05
N GLY A 207 -3.14 -8.04 6.30
CA GLY A 207 -2.94 -9.46 6.62
C GLY A 207 -1.47 -9.88 6.58
N ARG A 208 -1.27 -11.18 6.53
CA ARG A 208 0.08 -11.74 6.59
C ARG A 208 0.77 -11.75 5.24
N VAL A 209 2.09 -11.72 5.29
CA VAL A 209 2.91 -12.06 4.13
C VAL A 209 2.63 -13.51 3.71
N PHE A 210 2.61 -13.77 2.42
CA PHE A 210 2.29 -15.10 1.91
C PHE A 210 3.16 -15.48 0.69
N HIS A 211 3.26 -16.79 0.44
CA HIS A 211 4.10 -17.38 -0.59
C HIS A 211 3.32 -18.22 -1.60
N ASP A 212 2.10 -18.64 -1.26
CA ASP A 212 1.23 -19.39 -2.18
C ASP A 212 0.43 -18.42 -3.04
N VAL A 213 1.16 -17.76 -3.97
CA VAL A 213 0.60 -16.76 -4.88
C VAL A 213 -0.48 -17.34 -5.79
N PRO A 214 -0.31 -18.55 -6.40
CA PRO A 214 -1.37 -19.15 -7.22
C PRO A 214 -2.68 -19.36 -6.47
N ALA A 215 -2.63 -19.86 -5.24
CA ALA A 215 -3.85 -20.08 -4.45
C ALA A 215 -4.49 -18.74 -4.02
N ALA A 216 -3.70 -17.72 -3.69
CA ALA A 216 -4.22 -16.38 -3.38
C ALA A 216 -4.91 -15.76 -4.61
N LEU A 217 -4.31 -15.84 -5.79
CA LEU A 217 -4.93 -15.39 -7.04
C LEU A 217 -6.23 -16.14 -7.35
N GLN A 218 -6.26 -17.45 -7.11
CA GLN A 218 -7.49 -18.24 -7.29
C GLN A 218 -8.62 -17.75 -6.36
N ARG A 219 -8.31 -17.52 -5.07
CA ARG A 219 -9.28 -16.97 -4.10
C ARG A 219 -9.75 -15.56 -4.51
N ALA A 220 -8.82 -14.71 -4.94
CA ALA A 220 -9.12 -13.36 -5.40
C ALA A 220 -10.04 -13.37 -6.64
N ARG A 221 -9.74 -14.19 -7.64
CA ARG A 221 -10.59 -14.35 -8.83
C ARG A 221 -11.99 -14.89 -8.49
N GLY A 222 -12.07 -15.86 -7.58
CA GLY A 222 -13.36 -16.38 -7.09
C GLY A 222 -14.17 -15.30 -6.37
N ARG A 223 -13.54 -14.46 -5.54
CA ARG A 223 -14.18 -13.30 -4.90
C ARG A 223 -14.67 -12.30 -5.94
N LEU A 224 -13.85 -11.96 -6.93
CA LEU A 224 -14.21 -11.01 -7.98
C LEU A 224 -15.40 -11.51 -8.81
N ALA A 225 -15.42 -12.79 -9.17
CA ALA A 225 -16.56 -13.41 -9.87
C ALA A 225 -17.86 -13.31 -9.06
N ALA A 226 -17.78 -13.53 -7.73
CA ALA A 226 -18.91 -13.39 -6.84
C ALA A 226 -19.41 -11.93 -6.71
N LEU A 227 -18.50 -10.94 -6.77
CA LEU A 227 -18.85 -9.51 -6.77
C LEU A 227 -19.49 -9.09 -8.10
N ARG A 228 -18.99 -9.58 -9.23
CA ARG A 228 -19.60 -9.34 -10.56
C ARG A 228 -21.00 -9.93 -10.67
N ALA A 229 -21.24 -11.10 -10.06
CA ALA A 229 -22.55 -11.72 -10.03
C ALA A 229 -23.55 -10.99 -9.11
N ASP A 230 -23.09 -10.40 -8.02
CA ASP A 230 -23.92 -9.57 -7.11
C ASP A 230 -23.11 -8.36 -6.62
N PRO A 231 -23.08 -7.24 -7.38
CA PRO A 231 -22.34 -6.03 -7.01
C PRO A 231 -22.73 -5.44 -5.64
N ARG A 232 -23.94 -5.71 -5.17
CA ARG A 232 -24.39 -5.28 -3.82
C ARG A 232 -23.55 -5.88 -2.70
N ARG A 233 -22.81 -6.98 -2.95
CA ARG A 233 -21.86 -7.53 -1.99
C ARG A 233 -20.70 -6.59 -1.72
N ASN A 234 -20.22 -5.86 -2.76
CA ASN A 234 -19.16 -4.87 -2.60
C ASN A 234 -19.61 -3.73 -1.68
N ALA A 235 -20.81 -3.17 -1.91
CA ALA A 235 -21.39 -2.14 -1.06
C ALA A 235 -21.60 -2.62 0.39
N ARG A 236 -22.12 -3.85 0.58
CA ARG A 236 -22.25 -4.42 1.93
C ARG A 236 -20.91 -4.60 2.64
N ASN A 237 -19.87 -4.94 1.93
CA ASN A 237 -18.51 -5.08 2.50
C ASN A 237 -17.93 -3.72 2.87
N SER A 238 -18.17 -2.67 2.06
CA SER A 238 -17.72 -1.31 2.38
C SER A 238 -18.40 -0.76 3.64
N ILE A 239 -19.72 -0.95 3.78
CA ILE A 239 -20.45 -0.54 4.99
C ILE A 239 -19.88 -1.25 6.22
N LYS A 240 -19.63 -2.57 6.14
CA LYS A 240 -19.04 -3.33 7.25
C LYS A 240 -17.63 -2.85 7.60
N ALA A 241 -16.87 -2.39 6.63
CA ALA A 241 -15.56 -1.82 6.87
C ALA A 241 -15.68 -0.45 7.53
N LEU A 242 -16.49 0.46 6.99
CA LEU A 242 -16.67 1.83 7.50
C LEU A 242 -17.28 1.89 8.89
N VAL A 243 -18.19 0.97 9.25
CA VAL A 243 -18.81 0.93 10.61
C VAL A 243 -17.80 0.52 11.69
N LYS A 244 -16.62 0.03 11.32
CA LYS A 244 -15.54 -0.32 12.25
C LYS A 244 -14.55 0.83 12.52
N PHE A 245 -14.65 1.93 11.76
CA PHE A 245 -13.93 3.17 12.01
C PHE A 245 -14.69 4.02 13.04
#